data_ee2c4c8e8c5176fd99c171521b38e261
#
_entry.id   ee2c4c8e8c5176fd99c171521b38e261
#
_cell.length_a   1.000
_cell.length_b   1.000
_cell.length_c   1.000
_cell.angle_alpha   90.00
_cell.angle_beta   90.00
_cell.angle_gamma   90.00
#
_symmetry.space_group_name_H-M   'P 1'
#
loop_
_entity.id
_entity.type
_entity.pdbx_description
1 polymer ?
#
loop_
_entity_poly.entity_id
_entity_poly.type
_entity_poly.pdbx_seq_one_letter_code
_entity_poly.pdbx_strand_id
1 'polypeptide(L)'
;HEITKTGRFETLLERFLEDQGSAEHIDEVDMGKALFEEREYEEKKGKVNRDTAYFKSEWLHKFLKRNDFKDFTATEMLAHIRSKLNGGDVRKKIKGKTAYLWYVPWIRKNTDEFDTPDMTEETPFWWIEI
;
A
#
# COMPACT_ATOMS: atom_id res chain seq x y z
N HIS A 1 -14.89 -20.13 9.50
CA HIS A 1 -14.94 -18.84 9.58
C HIS A 1 -14.79 -18.22 8.26
N GLU A 2 -15.42 -17.12 8.04
CA GLU A 2 -15.51 -16.60 6.82
C GLU A 2 -14.62 -15.52 6.55
N ILE A 3 -14.11 -15.35 5.41
CA ILE A 3 -13.29 -14.27 5.02
C ILE A 3 -14.15 -13.20 4.46
N THR A 4 -14.15 -12.07 5.08
CA THR A 4 -14.99 -10.98 4.62
C THR A 4 -14.41 -10.35 3.37
N LYS A 5 -15.20 -9.53 2.69
CA LYS A 5 -14.73 -8.83 1.54
C LYS A 5 -13.58 -7.92 1.89
N THR A 6 -13.66 -7.23 3.01
CA THR A 6 -12.60 -6.30 3.40
C THR A 6 -11.34 -7.06 3.73
N GLY A 7 -11.44 -8.21 4.40
CA GLY A 7 -10.28 -9.00 4.70
C GLY A 7 -9.61 -9.53 3.46
N ARG A 8 -10.40 -9.92 2.47
CA ARG A 8 -9.84 -10.41 1.23
C ARG A 8 -9.17 -9.29 0.47
N PHE A 9 -9.77 -8.10 0.47
CA PHE A 9 -9.17 -6.95 -0.19
C PHE A 9 -7.82 -6.63 0.43
N GLU A 10 -7.75 -6.64 1.75
CA GLU A 10 -6.51 -6.31 2.44
C GLU A 10 -5.43 -7.35 2.17
N THR A 11 -5.79 -8.61 2.13
CA THR A 11 -4.84 -9.66 1.82
C THR A 11 -4.30 -9.52 0.41
N LEU A 12 -5.17 -9.18 -0.53
CA LEU A 12 -4.73 -9.02 -1.91
C LEU A 12 -3.90 -7.75 -2.08
N LEU A 13 -4.22 -6.69 -1.37
CA LEU A 13 -3.43 -5.47 -1.42
C LEU A 13 -2.02 -5.74 -0.89
N GLU A 14 -1.93 -6.49 0.18
CA GLU A 14 -0.66 -6.84 0.75
C GLU A 14 0.17 -7.64 -0.25
N ARG A 15 -0.46 -8.60 -0.90
CA ARG A 15 0.22 -9.41 -1.87
C ARG A 15 0.65 -8.58 -3.08
N PHE A 16 -0.20 -7.65 -3.49
CA PHE A 16 0.12 -6.76 -4.60
C PHE A 16 1.38 -5.96 -4.28
N LEU A 17 1.46 -5.40 -3.10
CA LEU A 17 2.61 -4.58 -2.74
C LEU A 17 3.88 -5.42 -2.59
N GLU A 18 3.73 -6.66 -2.23
CA GLU A 18 4.89 -7.52 -2.11
C GLU A 18 5.37 -8.00 -3.48
N ASP A 19 4.46 -8.23 -4.40
CA ASP A 19 4.81 -8.79 -5.69
C ASP A 19 5.24 -7.80 -6.74
N GLN A 20 4.80 -6.56 -6.65
CA GLN A 20 5.04 -5.62 -7.73
C GLN A 20 6.46 -5.08 -7.82
N GLY A 21 7.25 -5.28 -6.88
CA GLY A 21 8.60 -4.77 -6.90
C GLY A 21 8.67 -3.34 -6.47
N SER A 22 9.84 -2.93 -6.11
CA SER A 22 10.08 -1.64 -5.54
C SER A 22 10.62 -0.70 -6.60
N ALA A 23 10.03 0.47 -6.74
CA ALA A 23 10.48 1.45 -7.68
C ALA A 23 11.65 2.21 -7.09
N GLU A 24 12.70 2.41 -7.87
CA GLU A 24 13.81 3.21 -7.42
C GLU A 24 13.60 4.64 -7.83
N HIS A 25 12.72 4.87 -8.74
CA HIS A 25 12.42 6.21 -9.20
C HIS A 25 10.94 6.29 -9.45
N ILE A 26 10.36 7.46 -9.22
CA ILE A 26 8.92 7.60 -9.36
C ILE A 26 8.40 7.25 -10.74
N ASP A 27 9.22 7.37 -11.76
CA ASP A 27 8.76 7.05 -13.11
C ASP A 27 8.39 5.57 -13.23
N GLU A 28 8.94 4.72 -12.39
CA GLU A 28 8.66 3.31 -12.48
C GLU A 28 7.30 2.94 -11.94
N VAL A 29 6.65 3.86 -11.25
CA VAL A 29 5.30 3.63 -10.76
C VAL A 29 4.36 3.48 -11.96
N ASP A 30 4.68 4.12 -13.08
CA ASP A 30 3.86 3.99 -14.27
C ASP A 30 3.98 2.57 -14.82
N MET A 31 4.98 1.83 -14.45
CA MET A 31 5.16 0.48 -14.93
C MET A 31 4.66 -0.55 -13.95
N GLY A 32 3.94 -0.12 -12.95
CA GLY A 32 3.33 -1.06 -12.01
C GLY A 32 4.07 -1.28 -10.72
N LYS A 33 5.20 -0.62 -10.53
CA LYS A 33 5.94 -0.82 -9.30
C LYS A 33 5.43 0.10 -8.20
N ALA A 34 5.77 -0.21 -6.97
CA ALA A 34 5.39 0.62 -5.84
C ALA A 34 6.60 1.42 -5.38
N LEU A 35 6.39 2.69 -5.10
CA LEU A 35 7.45 3.54 -4.61
C LEU A 35 7.34 3.62 -3.09
N PHE A 36 8.43 3.38 -2.39
CA PHE A 36 8.42 3.39 -0.94
C PHE A 36 9.18 4.60 -0.42
N GLU A 37 8.48 5.47 0.30
CA GLU A 37 9.07 6.67 0.85
C GLU A 37 8.44 6.97 2.17
N GLU A 38 9.07 7.75 3.00
CA GLU A 38 8.49 8.15 4.26
C GLU A 38 7.45 9.21 4.03
N ARG A 39 6.42 9.19 4.83
CA ARG A 39 5.37 10.19 4.75
C ARG A 39 4.95 10.54 6.17
N GLU A 40 4.63 11.79 6.40
CA GLU A 40 4.20 12.23 7.69
C GLU A 40 2.72 11.99 7.88
N TYR A 41 2.34 11.45 9.03
CA TYR A 41 0.94 11.19 9.34
C TYR A 41 0.61 11.88 10.66
N GLU A 42 -0.64 12.31 10.77
CA GLU A 42 -1.09 12.88 11.98
C GLU A 42 -1.72 11.81 12.81
N GLU A 43 -1.27 11.57 13.98
CA GLU A 43 -1.81 10.53 14.86
C GLU A 43 -2.09 11.13 16.22
N LYS A 44 -2.68 10.38 17.12
CA LYS A 44 -3.07 10.88 18.40
C LYS A 44 -1.96 11.55 19.16
N LYS A 45 -0.77 11.08 19.06
CA LYS A 45 0.33 11.64 19.78
C LYS A 45 1.09 12.68 19.02
N GLY A 46 0.58 13.12 17.90
CA GLY A 46 1.27 14.11 17.10
C GLY A 46 1.63 13.58 15.76
N LYS A 47 2.57 14.21 15.09
CA LYS A 47 2.92 13.82 13.74
C LYS A 47 4.04 12.82 13.76
N VAL A 48 3.93 11.79 12.96
CA VAL A 48 4.97 10.78 12.89
C VAL A 48 5.25 10.46 11.44
N ASN A 49 6.45 10.05 11.13
CA ASN A 49 6.81 9.65 9.78
C ASN A 49 6.77 8.15 9.69
N ARG A 50 6.16 7.64 8.65
CA ARG A 50 6.09 6.20 8.47
C ARG A 50 6.41 5.85 7.04
N ASP A 51 6.97 4.68 6.85
CA ASP A 51 7.23 4.18 5.52
C ASP A 51 5.90 4.00 4.82
N THR A 52 5.83 4.39 3.59
CA THR A 52 4.59 4.44 2.84
C THR A 52 4.82 3.87 1.45
N ALA A 53 3.86 3.13 0.94
CA ALA A 53 3.90 2.61 -0.41
C ALA A 53 2.99 3.45 -1.27
N TYR A 54 3.50 3.93 -2.41
CA TYR A 54 2.72 4.71 -3.36
C TYR A 54 2.58 3.88 -4.63
N PHE A 55 1.41 3.84 -5.19
CA PHE A 55 1.19 3.04 -6.39
C PHE A 55 0.03 3.59 -7.20
N LYS A 56 -0.05 3.22 -8.46
CA LYS A 56 -1.17 3.65 -9.29
C LYS A 56 -2.31 2.67 -9.13
N SER A 57 -3.49 3.18 -8.91
CA SER A 57 -4.65 2.34 -8.65
C SER A 57 -4.97 1.42 -9.81
N GLU A 58 -4.65 1.83 -11.04
CA GLU A 58 -4.98 0.97 -12.16
C GLU A 58 -4.23 -0.36 -12.11
N TRP A 59 -3.02 -0.38 -11.57
CA TRP A 59 -2.28 -1.62 -11.47
C TRP A 59 -2.87 -2.51 -10.37
N LEU A 60 -3.34 -1.89 -9.30
CA LEU A 60 -4.02 -2.63 -8.25
C LEU A 60 -5.31 -3.24 -8.79
N HIS A 61 -6.07 -2.47 -9.59
CA HIS A 61 -7.30 -3.00 -10.15
C HIS A 61 -7.01 -4.19 -11.06
N LYS A 62 -5.96 -4.13 -11.85
CA LYS A 62 -5.62 -5.25 -12.72
C LYS A 62 -5.23 -6.47 -11.90
N PHE A 63 -4.51 -6.26 -10.82
CA PHE A 63 -4.11 -7.35 -9.96
C PHE A 63 -5.33 -8.00 -9.30
N LEU A 64 -6.26 -7.19 -8.81
CA LEU A 64 -7.45 -7.72 -8.18
C LEU A 64 -8.30 -8.49 -9.18
N LYS A 65 -8.38 -7.99 -10.39
CA LYS A 65 -9.16 -8.66 -11.39
C LYS A 65 -8.56 -10.01 -11.74
N ARG A 66 -7.25 -10.09 -11.82
CA ARG A 66 -6.60 -11.36 -12.09
C ARG A 66 -6.81 -12.36 -10.96
N ASN A 67 -7.07 -11.87 -9.75
CA ASN A 67 -7.30 -12.73 -8.62
C ASN A 67 -8.77 -12.86 -8.30
N ASP A 68 -9.62 -12.54 -9.29
CA ASP A 68 -11.04 -12.76 -9.16
C ASP A 68 -11.67 -11.96 -8.07
N PHE A 69 -11.18 -10.81 -7.73
CA PHE A 69 -11.81 -9.98 -6.74
C PHE A 69 -12.51 -8.85 -7.44
N LYS A 70 -13.83 -8.83 -7.40
CA LYS A 70 -14.59 -7.80 -8.05
C LYS A 70 -15.61 -7.21 -7.10
N ASP A 71 -15.42 -7.39 -5.83
CA ASP A 71 -16.43 -7.00 -4.86
C ASP A 71 -16.41 -5.53 -4.48
N PHE A 72 -15.37 -4.82 -4.82
CA PHE A 72 -15.28 -3.40 -4.48
C PHE A 72 -15.11 -2.58 -5.73
N THR A 73 -15.78 -1.43 -5.78
CA THR A 73 -15.53 -0.46 -6.83
C THR A 73 -14.30 0.33 -6.42
N ALA A 74 -13.78 1.13 -7.34
CA ALA A 74 -12.63 1.97 -7.03
C ALA A 74 -12.94 2.92 -5.88
N THR A 75 -14.14 3.46 -5.84
CA THR A 75 -14.53 4.37 -4.77
C THR A 75 -14.54 3.64 -3.45
N GLU A 76 -15.03 2.41 -3.43
CA GLU A 76 -15.08 1.64 -2.21
C GLU A 76 -13.68 1.26 -1.74
N MET A 77 -12.78 0.95 -2.66
CA MET A 77 -11.42 0.63 -2.32
C MET A 77 -10.73 1.81 -1.66
N LEU A 78 -10.87 2.99 -2.26
CA LEU A 78 -10.23 4.17 -1.71
C LEU A 78 -10.84 4.55 -0.36
N ALA A 79 -12.15 4.38 -0.24
CA ALA A 79 -12.82 4.67 1.04
C ALA A 79 -12.28 3.76 2.14
N HIS A 80 -12.06 2.50 1.82
CA HIS A 80 -11.53 1.55 2.80
C HIS A 80 -10.08 1.91 3.14
N ILE A 81 -9.30 2.27 2.15
CA ILE A 81 -7.92 2.67 2.37
C ILE A 81 -7.87 3.88 3.29
N ARG A 82 -8.74 4.85 3.07
CA ARG A 82 -8.74 6.04 3.91
C ARG A 82 -9.25 5.79 5.31
N SER A 83 -10.28 5.00 5.44
CA SER A 83 -10.91 4.86 6.74
C SER A 83 -10.30 3.77 7.60
N LYS A 84 -9.73 2.74 7.00
CA LYS A 84 -9.23 1.62 7.78
C LYS A 84 -7.75 1.39 7.68
N LEU A 85 -7.11 1.81 6.62
CA LEU A 85 -5.70 1.53 6.43
C LEU A 85 -4.82 2.76 6.60
N ASN A 86 -5.43 3.87 6.96
CA ASN A 86 -4.68 5.09 7.21
C ASN A 86 -3.97 5.61 5.96
N GLY A 87 -4.50 5.32 4.82
CA GLY A 87 -3.91 5.76 3.57
C GLY A 87 -4.73 6.83 2.88
N GLY A 88 -4.53 7.00 1.61
CA GLY A 88 -5.26 8.01 0.87
C GLY A 88 -4.76 8.10 -0.56
N ASP A 89 -4.96 9.26 -1.18
CA ASP A 89 -4.50 9.47 -2.52
C ASP A 89 -3.73 10.78 -2.58
N VAL A 90 -2.89 10.92 -3.57
CA VAL A 90 -2.06 12.10 -3.68
C VAL A 90 -1.70 12.27 -5.15
N ARG A 91 -1.36 13.50 -5.53
CA ARG A 91 -0.92 13.78 -6.88
C ARG A 91 0.57 13.96 -6.87
N LYS A 92 1.24 13.37 -7.82
CA LYS A 92 2.67 13.56 -7.96
C LYS A 92 2.99 13.70 -9.44
N LYS A 93 4.09 14.33 -9.76
CA LYS A 93 4.45 14.48 -11.16
C LYS A 93 5.32 13.33 -11.59
N ILE A 94 4.94 12.70 -12.70
CA ILE A 94 5.71 11.63 -13.27
C ILE A 94 5.95 12.01 -14.72
N LYS A 95 7.20 12.16 -15.09
CA LYS A 95 7.58 12.51 -16.44
C LYS A 95 6.90 13.80 -16.91
N GLY A 96 6.83 14.74 -16.01
CA GLY A 96 6.24 16.04 -16.34
C GLY A 96 4.73 16.11 -16.32
N LYS A 97 4.05 15.01 -16.03
CA LYS A 97 2.60 15.00 -16.00
C LYS A 97 2.11 14.68 -14.62
N THR A 98 0.97 15.22 -14.27
CA THR A 98 0.39 14.96 -12.97
C THR A 98 -0.22 13.57 -12.96
N ALA A 99 0.14 12.77 -11.99
CA ALA A 99 -0.42 11.45 -11.82
C ALA A 99 -1.06 11.33 -10.46
N TYR A 100 -2.13 10.56 -10.38
CA TYR A 100 -2.80 10.36 -9.13
C TYR A 100 -2.36 9.01 -8.59
N LEU A 101 -1.85 8.99 -7.39
CA LEU A 101 -1.38 7.76 -6.77
C LEU A 101 -2.14 7.51 -5.50
N TRP A 102 -2.29 6.26 -5.14
CA TRP A 102 -2.85 5.90 -3.85
C TRP A 102 -1.67 5.55 -2.95
N TYR A 103 -1.83 5.68 -1.65
CA TYR A 103 -0.77 5.33 -0.74
C TYR A 103 -1.30 4.66 0.49
N VAL A 104 -0.51 3.80 1.10
CA VAL A 104 -0.83 3.19 2.37
C VAL A 104 0.47 3.08 3.15
N PRO A 105 0.41 3.16 4.47
CA PRO A 105 1.60 2.91 5.28
C PRO A 105 2.04 1.48 5.05
N TRP A 106 3.32 1.28 4.83
CA TRP A 106 3.80 -0.06 4.52
C TRP A 106 5.28 -0.17 4.83
N ILE A 107 5.66 -1.16 5.63
CA ILE A 107 7.04 -1.38 5.93
C ILE A 107 7.54 -2.44 4.97
N ARG A 108 8.46 -2.04 4.07
CA ARG A 108 8.93 -2.95 3.08
C ARG A 108 9.79 -4.01 3.71
N LYS A 109 9.55 -5.25 3.38
CA LYS A 109 10.33 -6.32 3.92
C LYS A 109 11.62 -6.42 3.19
N ASN A 110 12.70 -6.58 3.92
CA ASN A 110 13.97 -6.66 3.31
C ASN A 110 14.35 -8.11 3.24
N THR A 111 14.21 -8.71 2.12
CA THR A 111 14.46 -10.10 2.06
C THR A 111 15.90 -10.43 2.07
N ASP A 112 16.76 -9.49 1.97
CA ASP A 112 18.09 -9.82 2.04
C ASP A 112 18.60 -9.94 3.37
N GLU A 113 17.97 -9.64 4.36
CA GLU A 113 18.37 -9.64 5.60
C GLU A 113 18.28 -10.79 6.21
N PHE A 114 19.09 -11.17 6.94
CA PHE A 114 18.96 -12.26 7.54
C PHE A 114 18.34 -12.13 8.54
N ASP A 115 17.91 -12.13 8.89
CA ASP A 115 17.22 -12.15 9.78
C ASP A 115 17.43 -12.07 10.92
N THR A 116 16.87 -11.48 11.47
CA THR A 116 16.95 -11.29 12.62
C THR A 116 16.13 -12.04 13.29
N PRO A 117 16.47 -12.64 14.01
CA PRO A 117 15.73 -13.55 14.64
C PRO A 117 14.64 -13.13 15.41
N ASP A 118 14.69 -12.22 15.95
CA ASP A 118 13.62 -11.94 16.76
C ASP A 118 12.53 -11.39 16.27
N MET A 119 12.33 -11.42 15.35
CA MET A 119 11.26 -10.93 14.86
C MET A 119 10.18 -11.40 15.21
N THR A 120 9.77 -11.34 15.97
CA THR A 120 8.75 -11.86 16.47
C THR A 120 7.51 -11.70 15.93
N GLU A 121 7.00 -10.79 15.78
CA GLU A 121 5.71 -10.73 15.34
C GLU A 121 5.53 -10.24 14.14
N GLU A 122 4.69 -10.56 13.49
CA GLU A 122 4.33 -10.11 12.36
C GLU A 122 3.21 -9.25 12.41
N THR A 123 3.23 -8.02 12.54
CA THR A 123 2.08 -7.17 12.53
C THR A 123 1.79 -6.73 11.14
N PRO A 124 0.57 -6.68 10.75
CA PRO A 124 0.18 -6.20 9.44
C PRO A 124 0.60 -4.76 9.25
N PHE A 125 0.84 -4.36 8.02
CA PHE A 125 1.33 -3.02 7.77
C PHE A 125 0.35 -1.94 8.19
N TRP A 126 -0.94 -2.24 8.24
CA TRP A 126 -1.90 -1.23 8.61
C TRP A 126 -2.01 -1.09 10.13
N TRP A 127 -1.34 -1.92 10.91
CA TRP A 127 -1.44 -1.85 12.31
C TRP A 127 -0.49 -0.84 12.81
N ILE A 128 -0.83 0.37 12.77
CA ILE A 128 0.02 1.41 13.21
C ILE A 128 -0.42 1.85 14.55
N GLU A 129 0.49 1.91 15.50
CA GLU A 129 0.13 2.28 16.76
C GLU A 129 -0.19 3.62 16.89
N ILE A 130 -1.22 3.99 17.31
CA ILE A 130 -1.61 5.34 17.41
C ILE A 130 -1.73 5.87 18.77
#